data_47db10bed7a4f748e3f370031cff1e4c
#
_entry.id   47db10bed7a4f748e3f370031cff1e4c
#
_cell.length_a   1.000
_cell.length_b   1.000
_cell.length_c   1.000
_cell.angle_alpha   90.00
_cell.angle_beta   90.00
_cell.angle_gamma   90.00
#
_symmetry.space_group_name_H-M   'P 1'
#
loop_
_entity.id
_entity.type
_entity.pdbx_description
1 polymer ?
#
loop_
_entity_poly.entity_id
_entity_poly.type
_entity_poly.pdbx_seq_one_letter_code
_entity_poly.pdbx_strand_id
1 'polypeptide(L)'
;MELAEEYIKMNKRVKVESPGRINLIGEHVDYNGGSVLPGAIDKKVEFIIENIKGSKCLIDSKTINKKFEFELSSLEKSNQHWQNYILGTINNIINKRNLKISAFSCKINSSLPIGAGISSSSALISGLAAGLIEINNLQIKKSEIVDIVSDVEHNYIGLKGGIMDQFTILNGQKNKLVHLECHTRNFKYVNAEFNDYQVILLNTNVEHNLANTAYNDRVEECRYALNIINNKYSNKFSYLCQVDSTILESFKVNLDAKIYNRASFVINENLRTYDAAKKLNEFKLVEIGNLMYQSHAGLKDLYEVSCYELDFLVDLTKPYEQIIGSRMMGGGFGGCTINLIHKKFKDEFLDIARKSYFEKFRIDVTPIEINICDGVKIKNLQTG
;
A
#
# COMPACT_ATOMS: atom_id res chain seq x y z
N MET A 1 -30.26 22.22 25.93
CA MET A 1 -30.00 21.35 24.74
C MET A 1 -28.66 21.75 24.11
N GLU A 2 -28.42 22.99 23.70
CA GLU A 2 -27.13 23.44 23.14
C GLU A 2 -25.90 23.11 23.99
N LEU A 3 -25.94 23.36 25.30
CA LEU A 3 -24.84 23.06 26.21
C LEU A 3 -24.56 21.54 26.33
N ALA A 4 -25.57 20.70 26.22
CA ALA A 4 -25.38 19.26 26.24
C ALA A 4 -24.82 18.76 24.90
N GLU A 5 -25.23 19.33 23.77
CA GLU A 5 -24.67 19.03 22.45
C GLU A 5 -23.20 19.50 22.34
N GLU A 6 -22.90 20.66 22.91
CA GLU A 6 -21.52 21.19 22.97
C GLU A 6 -20.64 20.33 23.88
N TYR A 7 -21.18 19.86 25.03
CA TYR A 7 -20.48 18.94 25.93
C TYR A 7 -20.23 17.57 25.32
N ILE A 8 -21.20 17.03 24.55
CA ILE A 8 -21.06 15.78 23.82
C ILE A 8 -20.05 15.93 22.66
N LYS A 9 -20.03 17.08 21.98
CA LYS A 9 -19.00 17.40 20.98
C LYS A 9 -17.60 17.49 21.57
N MET A 10 -17.47 18.00 22.79
CA MET A 10 -16.17 18.21 23.45
C MET A 10 -15.53 16.95 24.03
N ASN A 11 -16.25 15.83 24.12
CA ASN A 11 -15.75 14.60 24.77
C ASN A 11 -15.85 13.36 23.86
N LYS A 12 -15.91 13.54 22.52
CA LYS A 12 -15.98 12.39 21.63
C LYS A 12 -14.64 11.66 21.60
N ARG A 13 -14.70 10.35 21.81
CA ARG A 13 -13.54 9.45 21.81
C ARG A 13 -13.80 8.26 20.90
N VAL A 14 -12.84 7.93 20.06
CA VAL A 14 -12.95 6.83 19.11
C VAL A 14 -11.75 5.90 19.16
N LYS A 15 -11.99 4.62 18.91
CA LYS A 15 -10.96 3.66 18.49
C LYS A 15 -11.04 3.51 16.98
N VAL A 16 -9.90 3.67 16.31
CA VAL A 16 -9.76 3.42 14.88
C VAL A 16 -8.79 2.27 14.67
N GLU A 17 -9.15 1.34 13.82
CA GLU A 17 -8.30 0.26 13.35
C GLU A 17 -8.08 0.44 11.85
N SER A 18 -6.84 0.71 11.45
CA SER A 18 -6.45 0.93 10.06
C SER A 18 -5.51 -0.19 9.61
N PRO A 19 -5.97 -1.09 8.73
CA PRO A 19 -5.18 -2.24 8.30
C PRO A 19 -4.02 -1.82 7.39
N GLY A 20 -3.00 -2.69 7.30
CA GLY A 20 -2.10 -2.69 6.15
C GLY A 20 -2.74 -3.38 4.96
N ARG A 21 -1.96 -3.54 3.88
CA ARG A 21 -2.41 -4.26 2.69
C ARG A 21 -1.33 -5.20 2.16
N ILE A 22 -1.78 -6.22 1.47
CA ILE A 22 -1.00 -6.94 0.46
C ILE A 22 -1.46 -6.51 -0.93
N ASN A 23 -0.65 -6.81 -1.95
CA ASN A 23 -1.12 -6.81 -3.34
C ASN A 23 -0.78 -8.18 -3.96
N LEU A 24 -1.77 -8.91 -4.45
CA LEU A 24 -1.54 -10.24 -5.02
C LEU A 24 -0.77 -10.14 -6.34
N ILE A 25 -1.10 -9.16 -7.19
CA ILE A 25 -0.44 -8.86 -8.47
C ILE A 25 -0.83 -7.47 -8.95
N GLY A 26 -0.01 -6.85 -9.83
CA GLY A 26 -0.25 -5.51 -10.35
C GLY A 26 0.62 -4.45 -9.65
N GLU A 27 1.91 -4.75 -9.45
CA GLU A 27 2.84 -3.76 -8.89
C GLU A 27 3.24 -2.70 -9.93
N HIS A 28 3.39 -1.46 -9.46
CA HIS A 28 3.81 -0.30 -10.26
C HIS A 28 2.87 0.08 -11.42
N VAL A 29 1.65 -0.45 -11.44
CA VAL A 29 0.65 -0.09 -12.48
C VAL A 29 -0.36 0.95 -12.00
N ASP A 30 -0.53 1.14 -10.71
CA ASP A 30 -1.53 2.03 -10.11
C ASP A 30 -1.33 3.50 -10.49
N TYR A 31 -0.13 4.04 -10.37
CA TYR A 31 0.21 5.41 -10.81
C TYR A 31 0.32 5.53 -12.33
N ASN A 32 0.31 4.40 -13.05
CA ASN A 32 0.19 4.33 -14.51
C ASN A 32 -1.26 4.11 -14.99
N GLY A 33 -2.24 4.26 -14.08
CA GLY A 33 -3.67 4.14 -14.38
C GLY A 33 -4.15 2.71 -14.62
N GLY A 34 -3.36 1.72 -14.25
CA GLY A 34 -3.66 0.31 -14.45
C GLY A 34 -4.53 -0.30 -13.36
N SER A 35 -4.65 -1.61 -13.43
CA SER A 35 -5.47 -2.43 -12.53
C SER A 35 -4.60 -3.14 -11.50
N VAL A 36 -5.07 -3.21 -10.25
CA VAL A 36 -4.39 -3.86 -9.12
C VAL A 36 -5.32 -4.86 -8.43
N LEU A 37 -4.74 -5.82 -7.70
CA LEU A 37 -5.52 -6.86 -7.00
C LEU A 37 -5.10 -6.99 -5.52
N PRO A 38 -5.21 -5.91 -4.73
CA PRO A 38 -4.84 -5.89 -3.33
C PRO A 38 -5.93 -6.42 -2.39
N GLY A 39 -5.51 -6.68 -1.13
CA GLY A 39 -6.40 -6.99 -0.02
C GLY A 39 -5.92 -6.37 1.29
N ALA A 40 -6.85 -5.87 2.11
CA ALA A 40 -6.56 -5.40 3.45
C ALA A 40 -6.22 -6.59 4.37
N ILE A 41 -5.26 -6.42 5.29
CA ILE A 41 -4.76 -7.51 6.14
C ILE A 41 -4.97 -7.24 7.62
N ASP A 42 -4.99 -8.31 8.42
CA ASP A 42 -5.23 -8.28 9.87
C ASP A 42 -4.12 -7.63 10.70
N LYS A 43 -2.99 -7.26 10.11
CA LYS A 43 -1.98 -6.40 10.72
C LYS A 43 -2.39 -4.94 10.52
N LYS A 44 -2.35 -4.13 11.58
CA LYS A 44 -3.00 -2.81 11.57
C LYS A 44 -2.30 -1.79 12.46
N VAL A 45 -2.59 -0.52 12.19
CA VAL A 45 -2.35 0.59 13.10
C VAL A 45 -3.64 0.85 13.88
N GLU A 46 -3.55 0.90 15.19
CA GLU A 46 -4.65 1.22 16.10
C GLU A 46 -4.48 2.61 16.67
N PHE A 47 -5.57 3.35 16.72
CA PHE A 47 -5.61 4.70 17.28
C PHE A 47 -6.68 4.76 18.37
N ILE A 48 -6.36 5.50 19.44
CA ILE A 48 -7.35 6.05 20.37
C ILE A 48 -7.26 7.55 20.22
N ILE A 49 -8.30 8.17 19.68
CA ILE A 49 -8.35 9.61 19.41
C ILE A 49 -9.49 10.21 20.22
N GLU A 50 -9.21 11.31 20.90
CA GLU A 50 -10.20 12.03 21.71
C GLU A 50 -10.00 13.53 21.61
N ASN A 51 -11.10 14.29 21.59
CA ASN A 51 -11.04 15.74 21.67
C ASN A 51 -10.57 16.17 23.06
N ILE A 52 -9.70 17.18 23.11
CA ILE A 52 -9.21 17.77 24.36
C ILE A 52 -9.42 19.28 24.36
N LYS A 53 -9.41 19.86 25.54
CA LYS A 53 -9.49 21.34 25.71
C LYS A 53 -8.14 21.98 25.41
N GLY A 54 -8.16 23.20 24.88
CA GLY A 54 -6.97 23.99 24.59
C GLY A 54 -6.61 23.98 23.09
N SER A 55 -5.38 24.42 22.79
CA SER A 55 -4.87 24.57 21.40
C SER A 55 -3.86 23.50 21.00
N LYS A 56 -3.27 22.79 21.96
CA LYS A 56 -2.23 21.79 21.74
C LYS A 56 -2.79 20.40 21.45
N CYS A 57 -2.28 19.77 20.42
CA CYS A 57 -2.51 18.36 20.12
C CYS A 57 -1.39 17.50 20.70
N LEU A 58 -1.74 16.28 21.12
CA LEU A 58 -0.83 15.33 21.77
C LEU A 58 -0.82 14.01 21.00
N ILE A 59 0.34 13.56 20.57
CA ILE A 59 0.53 12.26 19.95
C ILE A 59 1.42 11.40 20.85
N ASP A 60 0.99 10.18 21.15
CA ASP A 60 1.75 9.18 21.92
C ASP A 60 1.85 7.90 21.11
N SER A 61 2.97 7.66 20.44
CA SER A 61 3.22 6.44 19.69
C SER A 61 3.91 5.39 20.55
N LYS A 62 3.16 4.36 20.91
CA LYS A 62 3.68 3.22 21.67
C LYS A 62 4.64 2.38 20.84
N THR A 63 4.39 2.23 19.54
CA THR A 63 5.19 1.41 18.62
C THR A 63 6.65 1.86 18.57
N ILE A 64 6.90 3.17 18.51
CA ILE A 64 8.25 3.75 18.42
C ILE A 64 8.70 4.39 19.74
N ASN A 65 7.90 4.29 20.79
CA ASN A 65 8.12 4.90 22.12
C ASN A 65 8.47 6.39 22.04
N LYS A 66 7.68 7.17 21.28
CA LYS A 66 7.87 8.62 21.08
C LYS A 66 6.59 9.39 21.32
N LYS A 67 6.74 10.59 21.87
CA LYS A 67 5.66 11.58 22.04
C LYS A 67 5.95 12.81 21.20
N PHE A 68 4.88 13.50 20.81
CA PHE A 68 4.94 14.68 19.97
C PHE A 68 3.78 15.61 20.31
N GLU A 69 4.08 16.89 20.50
CA GLU A 69 3.11 17.93 20.77
C GLU A 69 3.23 19.04 19.72
N PHE A 70 2.10 19.60 19.30
CA PHE A 70 2.06 20.70 18.34
C PHE A 70 0.76 21.50 18.48
N GLU A 71 0.71 22.68 17.90
CA GLU A 71 -0.49 23.50 17.81
C GLU A 71 -1.11 23.47 16.42
N LEU A 72 -2.45 23.49 16.35
CA LEU A 72 -3.17 23.47 15.06
C LEU A 72 -2.93 24.75 14.24
N SER A 73 -2.48 25.83 14.88
CA SER A 73 -2.10 27.09 14.23
C SER A 73 -0.70 27.06 13.61
N SER A 74 0.14 26.06 13.93
CA SER A 74 1.52 25.94 13.44
C SER A 74 1.81 24.51 13.00
N LEU A 75 1.53 24.22 11.73
CA LEU A 75 1.68 22.90 11.12
C LEU A 75 2.90 22.85 10.18
N GLU A 76 4.05 23.30 10.68
CA GLU A 76 5.30 23.27 9.91
C GLU A 76 5.86 21.85 9.79
N LYS A 77 6.61 21.57 8.71
CA LYS A 77 7.31 20.30 8.55
C LYS A 77 8.33 20.08 9.65
N SER A 78 8.30 18.89 10.24
CA SER A 78 9.26 18.45 11.24
C SER A 78 10.49 17.81 10.59
N ASN A 79 11.63 17.91 11.28
CA ASN A 79 12.85 17.14 10.97
C ASN A 79 12.70 15.63 11.29
N GLN A 80 11.65 15.25 12.02
CA GLN A 80 11.31 13.86 12.32
C GLN A 80 10.33 13.33 11.27
N HIS A 81 10.78 12.49 10.36
CA HIS A 81 10.00 12.02 9.21
C HIS A 81 8.62 11.45 9.58
N TRP A 82 8.52 10.65 10.65
CA TRP A 82 7.25 10.05 11.09
C TRP A 82 6.20 11.08 11.51
N GLN A 83 6.61 12.25 12.03
CA GLN A 83 5.70 13.34 12.41
C GLN A 83 5.07 13.99 11.18
N ASN A 84 5.76 13.98 10.05
CA ASN A 84 5.29 14.60 8.82
C ASN A 84 4.06 13.89 8.21
N TYR A 85 3.88 12.60 8.44
CA TYR A 85 2.65 11.90 8.07
C TYR A 85 1.44 12.46 8.84
N ILE A 86 1.62 12.74 10.13
CA ILE A 86 0.59 13.29 11.03
C ILE A 86 0.31 14.75 10.66
N LEU A 87 1.36 15.58 10.63
CA LEU A 87 1.26 17.02 10.31
C LEU A 87 0.67 17.23 8.91
N GLY A 88 1.10 16.45 7.92
CA GLY A 88 0.57 16.50 6.56
C GLY A 88 -0.91 16.17 6.49
N THR A 89 -1.37 15.17 7.24
CA THR A 89 -2.79 14.80 7.33
C THR A 89 -3.63 15.96 7.88
N ILE A 90 -3.18 16.54 8.98
CA ILE A 90 -3.89 17.64 9.63
C ILE A 90 -3.85 18.90 8.76
N ASN A 91 -2.70 19.22 8.18
CA ASN A 91 -2.55 20.33 7.25
C ASN A 91 -3.47 20.23 6.04
N ASN A 92 -3.62 19.01 5.48
CA ASN A 92 -4.56 18.78 4.38
C ASN A 92 -6.00 19.05 4.80
N ILE A 93 -6.43 18.54 5.96
CA ILE A 93 -7.80 18.73 6.47
C ILE A 93 -8.07 20.21 6.74
N ILE A 94 -7.18 20.91 7.44
CA ILE A 94 -7.40 22.31 7.86
C ILE A 94 -7.19 23.27 6.70
N ASN A 95 -6.00 23.28 6.13
CA ASN A 95 -5.58 24.35 5.21
C ASN A 95 -6.01 24.09 3.76
N LYS A 96 -5.96 22.84 3.30
CA LYS A 96 -6.30 22.54 1.92
C LYS A 96 -7.80 22.35 1.71
N ARG A 97 -8.50 21.73 2.68
CA ARG A 97 -9.95 21.51 2.63
C ARG A 97 -10.76 22.54 3.40
N ASN A 98 -10.07 23.46 4.07
CA ASN A 98 -10.69 24.53 4.89
C ASN A 98 -11.69 24.00 5.92
N LEU A 99 -11.34 22.89 6.59
CA LEU A 99 -12.18 22.26 7.60
C LEU A 99 -11.63 22.54 9.00
N LYS A 100 -12.53 22.76 9.96
CA LYS A 100 -12.15 23.02 11.34
C LYS A 100 -12.13 21.72 12.14
N ILE A 101 -11.06 21.50 12.89
CA ILE A 101 -10.95 20.43 13.88
C ILE A 101 -10.59 21.00 15.25
N SER A 102 -10.99 20.30 16.29
CA SER A 102 -10.62 20.62 17.67
C SER A 102 -9.25 20.04 18.01
N ALA A 103 -8.59 20.59 19.03
CA ALA A 103 -7.42 19.97 19.61
C ALA A 103 -7.75 18.54 20.10
N PHE A 104 -6.81 17.63 19.95
CA PHE A 104 -7.03 16.22 20.23
C PHE A 104 -5.80 15.56 20.86
N SER A 105 -6.03 14.49 21.60
CA SER A 105 -5.00 13.52 21.93
C SER A 105 -5.14 12.27 21.05
N CYS A 106 -4.03 11.67 20.68
CA CYS A 106 -3.99 10.46 19.86
C CYS A 106 -2.92 9.49 20.37
N LYS A 107 -3.35 8.31 20.81
CA LYS A 107 -2.46 7.18 21.12
C LYS A 107 -2.41 6.27 19.92
N ILE A 108 -1.19 5.92 19.48
CA ILE A 108 -0.94 5.10 18.31
C ILE A 108 -0.20 3.81 18.71
N ASN A 109 -0.72 2.66 18.28
CA ASN A 109 -0.04 1.38 18.40
C ASN A 109 -0.13 0.63 17.08
N SER A 110 0.93 -0.08 16.67
CA SER A 110 0.96 -0.79 15.38
C SER A 110 1.45 -2.21 15.52
N SER A 111 0.74 -3.13 14.88
CA SER A 111 1.20 -4.51 14.64
C SER A 111 1.78 -4.68 13.22
N LEU A 112 1.85 -3.60 12.42
CA LEU A 112 2.50 -3.62 11.12
C LEU A 112 4.02 -3.62 11.31
N PRO A 113 4.75 -4.61 10.80
CA PRO A 113 6.20 -4.57 10.75
C PRO A 113 6.72 -3.37 9.96
N ILE A 114 7.69 -2.67 10.52
CA ILE A 114 8.34 -1.54 9.85
C ILE A 114 9.17 -2.05 8.68
N GLY A 115 9.16 -1.34 7.53
CA GLY A 115 9.97 -1.71 6.36
C GLY A 115 9.48 -2.93 5.57
N ALA A 116 8.37 -3.56 5.96
CA ALA A 116 7.87 -4.77 5.31
C ALA A 116 7.12 -4.53 3.97
N GLY A 117 7.00 -3.30 3.50
CA GLY A 117 6.31 -2.98 2.24
C GLY A 117 4.79 -3.23 2.27
N ILE A 118 4.17 -3.24 3.45
CA ILE A 118 2.73 -3.50 3.66
C ILE A 118 1.91 -2.23 3.93
N SER A 119 2.39 -1.08 3.45
CA SER A 119 1.72 0.23 3.48
C SER A 119 1.42 0.81 4.87
N SER A 120 2.41 0.74 5.77
CA SER A 120 2.27 1.30 7.12
C SER A 120 2.05 2.82 7.12
N SER A 121 2.64 3.57 6.18
CA SER A 121 2.44 5.03 6.02
C SER A 121 1.00 5.35 5.62
N SER A 122 0.49 4.71 4.59
CA SER A 122 -0.89 4.91 4.11
C SER A 122 -1.91 4.48 5.17
N ALA A 123 -1.61 3.40 5.95
CA ALA A 123 -2.43 2.98 7.09
C ALA A 123 -2.45 4.04 8.20
N LEU A 124 -1.30 4.65 8.49
CA LEU A 124 -1.18 5.73 9.48
C LEU A 124 -2.02 6.94 9.06
N ILE A 125 -1.84 7.43 7.82
CA ILE A 125 -2.55 8.61 7.30
C ILE A 125 -4.06 8.32 7.22
N SER A 126 -4.47 7.17 6.63
CA SER A 126 -5.87 6.81 6.46
C SER A 126 -6.60 6.70 7.80
N GLY A 127 -5.99 6.02 8.78
CA GLY A 127 -6.58 5.83 10.10
C GLY A 127 -6.72 7.14 10.89
N LEU A 128 -5.69 7.98 10.84
CA LEU A 128 -5.71 9.29 11.48
C LEU A 128 -6.78 10.20 10.85
N ALA A 129 -6.79 10.28 9.51
CA ALA A 129 -7.78 11.10 8.79
C ALA A 129 -9.22 10.64 9.12
N ALA A 130 -9.48 9.33 9.04
CA ALA A 130 -10.79 8.76 9.36
C ALA A 130 -11.22 9.06 10.81
N GLY A 131 -10.30 8.94 11.76
CA GLY A 131 -10.56 9.25 13.17
C GLY A 131 -10.81 10.72 13.44
N LEU A 132 -10.04 11.63 12.84
CA LEU A 132 -10.23 13.08 12.97
C LEU A 132 -11.55 13.53 12.35
N ILE A 133 -11.93 12.96 11.20
CA ILE A 133 -13.22 13.20 10.55
C ILE A 133 -14.35 12.79 11.50
N GLU A 134 -14.25 11.61 12.10
CA GLU A 134 -15.28 11.07 12.99
C GLU A 134 -15.44 11.90 14.27
N ILE A 135 -14.34 12.22 14.98
CA ILE A 135 -14.47 12.96 16.26
C ILE A 135 -14.93 14.42 16.08
N ASN A 136 -14.72 14.98 14.88
CA ASN A 136 -15.16 16.34 14.55
C ASN A 136 -16.48 16.37 13.75
N ASN A 137 -17.14 15.23 13.56
CA ASN A 137 -18.40 15.10 12.80
C ASN A 137 -18.33 15.72 11.39
N LEU A 138 -17.19 15.59 10.72
CA LEU A 138 -16.99 16.13 9.38
C LEU A 138 -17.70 15.24 8.34
N GLN A 139 -18.34 15.87 7.36
CA GLN A 139 -19.05 15.17 6.28
C GLN A 139 -18.07 14.93 5.11
N ILE A 140 -17.21 13.92 5.25
CA ILE A 140 -16.22 13.52 4.25
C ILE A 140 -16.45 12.07 3.85
N LYS A 141 -16.53 11.80 2.55
CA LYS A 141 -16.69 10.44 2.01
C LYS A 141 -15.36 9.69 2.02
N LYS A 142 -15.41 8.34 2.02
CA LYS A 142 -14.21 7.50 1.91
C LYS A 142 -13.35 7.84 0.68
N SER A 143 -13.97 8.16 -0.45
CA SER A 143 -13.25 8.59 -1.67
C SER A 143 -12.44 9.86 -1.47
N GLU A 144 -12.94 10.80 -0.66
CA GLU A 144 -12.22 12.03 -0.33
C GLU A 144 -11.08 11.78 0.67
N ILE A 145 -11.20 10.74 1.54
CA ILE A 145 -10.08 10.30 2.39
C ILE A 145 -8.97 9.73 1.52
N VAL A 146 -9.29 8.97 0.46
CA VAL A 146 -8.29 8.52 -0.53
C VAL A 146 -7.52 9.71 -1.10
N ASP A 147 -8.23 10.81 -1.45
CA ASP A 147 -7.59 12.02 -1.98
C ASP A 147 -6.73 12.72 -0.92
N ILE A 148 -7.15 12.74 0.35
CA ILE A 148 -6.33 13.28 1.46
C ILE A 148 -5.01 12.51 1.54
N VAL A 149 -5.06 11.19 1.56
CA VAL A 149 -3.87 10.34 1.70
C VAL A 149 -2.92 10.54 0.52
N SER A 150 -3.45 10.48 -0.72
CA SER A 150 -2.66 10.70 -1.94
C SER A 150 -1.98 12.06 -1.93
N ASP A 151 -2.69 13.10 -1.52
CA ASP A 151 -2.13 14.45 -1.47
C ASP A 151 -1.03 14.61 -0.41
N VAL A 152 -1.22 13.99 0.76
CA VAL A 152 -0.19 13.98 1.81
C VAL A 152 1.07 13.26 1.32
N GLU A 153 0.91 12.09 0.72
CA GLU A 153 2.04 11.32 0.18
C GLU A 153 2.77 12.08 -0.93
N HIS A 154 2.04 12.66 -1.89
CA HIS A 154 2.63 13.36 -3.03
C HIS A 154 3.26 14.71 -2.64
N ASN A 155 2.47 15.56 -1.97
CA ASN A 155 2.83 16.98 -1.83
C ASN A 155 3.50 17.31 -0.49
N TYR A 156 3.22 16.51 0.57
CA TYR A 156 3.81 16.75 1.87
C TYR A 156 5.04 15.85 2.12
N ILE A 157 4.96 14.57 1.76
CA ILE A 157 6.03 13.58 1.93
C ILE A 157 6.96 13.54 0.71
N GLY A 158 6.43 13.67 -0.51
CA GLY A 158 7.19 13.64 -1.77
C GLY A 158 7.27 12.26 -2.43
N LEU A 159 6.40 11.32 -2.04
CA LEU A 159 6.30 10.00 -2.65
C LEU A 159 5.20 10.02 -3.73
N LYS A 160 5.57 9.81 -5.00
CA LYS A 160 4.67 9.89 -6.16
C LYS A 160 3.93 8.57 -6.45
N GLY A 161 3.37 7.93 -5.43
CA GLY A 161 2.63 6.67 -5.56
C GLY A 161 1.27 6.80 -6.24
N GLY A 162 0.63 5.66 -6.51
CA GLY A 162 -0.76 5.60 -6.96
C GLY A 162 -1.77 5.61 -5.81
N ILE A 163 -2.96 5.07 -6.08
CA ILE A 163 -4.06 5.07 -5.11
C ILE A 163 -4.34 3.70 -4.48
N MET A 164 -3.58 2.67 -4.86
CA MET A 164 -3.82 1.28 -4.44
C MET A 164 -3.90 1.12 -2.93
N ASP A 165 -2.94 1.66 -2.22
CA ASP A 165 -2.74 1.44 -0.79
C ASP A 165 -3.91 2.01 0.02
N GLN A 166 -4.13 3.30 -0.07
CA GLN A 166 -5.18 4.00 0.66
C GLN A 166 -6.57 3.56 0.25
N PHE A 167 -6.77 3.24 -1.04
CA PHE A 167 -8.05 2.72 -1.51
C PHE A 167 -8.36 1.38 -0.86
N THR A 168 -7.38 0.47 -0.81
CA THR A 168 -7.54 -0.86 -0.21
C THR A 168 -7.75 -0.78 1.30
N ILE A 169 -6.96 0.06 1.98
CA ILE A 169 -7.06 0.28 3.43
C ILE A 169 -8.46 0.77 3.83
N LEU A 170 -9.06 1.64 3.03
CA LEU A 170 -10.39 2.22 3.31
C LEU A 170 -11.55 1.30 2.88
N ASN A 171 -11.39 0.55 1.77
CA ASN A 171 -12.47 -0.20 1.15
C ASN A 171 -12.31 -1.71 1.24
N GLY A 172 -11.29 -2.23 1.92
CA GLY A 172 -11.09 -3.67 2.10
C GLY A 172 -12.32 -4.36 2.68
N GLN A 173 -12.54 -5.61 2.31
CA GLN A 173 -13.59 -6.48 2.81
C GLN A 173 -13.01 -7.84 3.18
N LYS A 174 -13.46 -8.38 4.31
CA LYS A 174 -13.01 -9.69 4.80
C LYS A 174 -13.19 -10.77 3.73
N ASN A 175 -12.14 -11.57 3.54
CA ASN A 175 -12.06 -12.65 2.54
C ASN A 175 -12.27 -12.19 1.09
N LYS A 176 -11.99 -10.91 0.79
CA LYS A 176 -12.07 -10.36 -0.58
C LYS A 176 -10.81 -9.61 -0.94
N LEU A 177 -10.35 -9.79 -2.16
CA LEU A 177 -9.44 -8.86 -2.81
C LEU A 177 -10.23 -7.77 -3.54
N VAL A 178 -9.59 -6.64 -3.76
CA VAL A 178 -10.16 -5.50 -4.48
C VAL A 178 -9.55 -5.47 -5.88
N HIS A 179 -10.29 -5.86 -6.90
CA HIS A 179 -9.88 -5.62 -8.28
C HIS A 179 -10.22 -4.17 -8.62
N LEU A 180 -9.23 -3.29 -8.55
CA LEU A 180 -9.36 -1.85 -8.71
C LEU A 180 -8.76 -1.39 -10.04
N GLU A 181 -9.53 -0.67 -10.84
CA GLU A 181 -9.06 0.13 -11.97
C GLU A 181 -8.66 1.53 -11.47
N CYS A 182 -7.37 1.80 -11.35
CA CYS A 182 -6.89 2.98 -10.63
C CYS A 182 -7.26 4.31 -11.29
N HIS A 183 -7.36 4.38 -12.64
CA HIS A 183 -7.69 5.62 -13.34
C HIS A 183 -9.17 6.01 -13.25
N THR A 184 -10.10 5.04 -13.20
CA THR A 184 -11.55 5.29 -13.07
C THR A 184 -12.01 5.20 -11.61
N ARG A 185 -11.23 4.55 -10.75
CA ARG A 185 -11.59 4.12 -9.39
C ARG A 185 -12.77 3.13 -9.36
N ASN A 186 -13.10 2.53 -10.49
CA ASN A 186 -14.05 1.42 -10.53
C ASN A 186 -13.41 0.20 -9.89
N PHE A 187 -14.17 -0.52 -9.09
CA PHE A 187 -13.67 -1.73 -8.46
C PHE A 187 -14.73 -2.80 -8.30
N LYS A 188 -14.27 -4.03 -8.16
CA LYS A 188 -15.08 -5.21 -7.84
C LYS A 188 -14.37 -6.00 -6.75
N TYR A 189 -15.15 -6.63 -5.88
CA TYR A 189 -14.61 -7.60 -4.95
C TYR A 189 -14.46 -8.97 -5.62
N VAL A 190 -13.31 -9.58 -5.43
CA VAL A 190 -12.98 -10.94 -5.88
C VAL A 190 -12.75 -11.81 -4.65
N ASN A 191 -13.25 -13.03 -4.63
CA ASN A 191 -13.06 -13.94 -3.49
C ASN A 191 -11.57 -14.23 -3.27
N ALA A 192 -11.11 -14.07 -2.04
CA ALA A 192 -9.76 -14.42 -1.60
C ALA A 192 -9.72 -15.85 -1.02
N GLU A 193 -10.35 -16.80 -1.72
CA GLU A 193 -10.33 -18.22 -1.33
C GLU A 193 -9.17 -18.91 -2.03
N PHE A 194 -8.20 -19.32 -1.24
CA PHE A 194 -7.01 -20.02 -1.72
C PHE A 194 -7.04 -21.53 -1.39
N ASN A 195 -8.21 -22.08 -1.03
CA ASN A 195 -8.44 -23.50 -0.70
C ASN A 195 -7.41 -24.05 0.30
N ASP A 196 -6.59 -25.02 -0.13
CA ASP A 196 -5.54 -25.63 0.70
C ASP A 196 -4.26 -24.78 0.79
N TYR A 197 -4.23 -23.64 0.10
CA TYR A 197 -3.11 -22.70 0.15
C TYR A 197 -3.40 -21.53 1.09
N GLN A 198 -2.35 -20.86 1.48
CA GLN A 198 -2.42 -19.63 2.26
C GLN A 198 -1.37 -18.63 1.76
N VAL A 199 -1.66 -17.36 2.02
CA VAL A 199 -0.73 -16.26 1.72
C VAL A 199 0.22 -16.10 2.90
N ILE A 200 1.53 -16.21 2.63
CA ILE A 200 2.59 -15.94 3.61
C ILE A 200 3.51 -14.89 3.02
N LEU A 201 3.85 -13.88 3.82
CA LEU A 201 4.88 -12.93 3.46
C LEU A 201 6.21 -13.35 4.10
N LEU A 202 7.30 -13.19 3.37
CA LEU A 202 8.66 -13.34 3.90
C LEU A 202 9.35 -11.99 3.81
N ASN A 203 9.54 -11.33 4.96
CA ASN A 203 10.24 -10.05 5.03
C ASN A 203 11.75 -10.28 5.03
N THR A 204 12.42 -9.71 4.04
CA THR A 204 13.87 -9.77 3.90
C THR A 204 14.61 -9.09 5.03
N ASN A 205 13.96 -8.19 5.77
CA ASN A 205 14.56 -7.29 6.76
C ASN A 205 15.70 -6.42 6.18
N VAL A 206 15.65 -6.17 4.87
CA VAL A 206 16.58 -5.30 4.15
C VAL A 206 15.83 -4.05 3.69
N GLU A 207 16.40 -2.88 3.98
CA GLU A 207 15.95 -1.59 3.46
C GLU A 207 17.11 -0.92 2.73
N HIS A 208 16.90 -0.54 1.48
CA HIS A 208 17.87 0.24 0.72
C HIS A 208 17.56 1.73 0.89
N ASN A 209 18.53 2.51 1.35
CA ASN A 209 18.40 3.95 1.67
C ASN A 209 17.91 4.82 0.49
N LEU A 210 18.00 4.33 -0.74
CA LEU A 210 17.59 5.04 -1.96
C LEU A 210 16.23 4.58 -2.51
N ALA A 211 15.48 3.75 -1.80
CA ALA A 211 14.23 3.16 -2.29
C ALA A 211 13.21 4.23 -2.75
N ASN A 212 13.00 5.30 -1.99
CA ASN A 212 12.06 6.38 -2.35
C ASN A 212 12.50 7.15 -3.60
N THR A 213 13.80 7.40 -3.77
CA THR A 213 14.35 8.07 -4.97
C THR A 213 14.16 7.18 -6.19
N ALA A 214 14.59 5.92 -6.10
CA ALA A 214 14.47 4.96 -7.19
C ALA A 214 13.00 4.68 -7.56
N TYR A 215 12.08 4.68 -6.58
CA TYR A 215 10.64 4.58 -6.86
C TYR A 215 10.14 5.78 -7.70
N ASN A 216 10.49 7.00 -7.29
CA ASN A 216 10.11 8.20 -8.04
C ASN A 216 10.73 8.23 -9.44
N ASP A 217 11.96 7.73 -9.61
CA ASP A 217 12.60 7.58 -10.94
C ASP A 217 11.75 6.68 -11.85
N ARG A 218 11.20 5.56 -11.33
CA ARG A 218 10.31 4.68 -12.11
C ARG A 218 9.05 5.40 -12.57
N VAL A 219 8.47 6.26 -11.73
CA VAL A 219 7.32 7.09 -12.10
C VAL A 219 7.67 8.03 -13.26
N GLU A 220 8.83 8.71 -13.18
CA GLU A 220 9.26 9.65 -14.22
C GLU A 220 9.64 8.92 -15.53
N GLU A 221 10.29 7.74 -15.44
CA GLU A 221 10.61 6.91 -16.61
C GLU A 221 9.32 6.51 -17.37
N CYS A 222 8.26 6.10 -16.65
CA CYS A 222 6.96 5.79 -17.25
C CYS A 222 6.29 7.02 -17.87
N ARG A 223 6.34 8.17 -17.19
CA ARG A 223 5.83 9.44 -17.74
C ARG A 223 6.56 9.86 -19.00
N TYR A 224 7.86 9.70 -19.03
CA TYR A 224 8.67 9.99 -20.21
C TYR A 224 8.24 9.11 -21.39
N ALA A 225 8.08 7.79 -21.20
CA ALA A 225 7.59 6.89 -22.24
C ALA A 225 6.21 7.35 -22.77
N LEU A 226 5.27 7.65 -21.87
CA LEU A 226 3.95 8.14 -22.24
C LEU A 226 3.99 9.44 -23.04
N ASN A 227 4.85 10.40 -22.65
CA ASN A 227 5.00 11.66 -23.36
C ASN A 227 5.52 11.45 -24.79
N ILE A 228 6.51 10.59 -25.01
CA ILE A 228 7.03 10.26 -26.35
C ILE A 228 5.93 9.66 -27.22
N ILE A 229 5.13 8.74 -26.67
CA ILE A 229 4.00 8.12 -27.37
C ILE A 229 2.96 9.19 -27.71
N ASN A 230 2.58 10.03 -26.75
CA ASN A 230 1.57 11.07 -26.91
C ASN A 230 1.95 12.15 -27.92
N ASN A 231 3.24 12.46 -28.13
CA ASN A 231 3.68 13.38 -29.18
C ASN A 231 3.22 12.92 -30.58
N LYS A 232 3.17 11.59 -30.82
CA LYS A 232 2.67 11.02 -32.08
C LYS A 232 1.14 10.89 -32.11
N TYR A 233 0.50 10.69 -30.96
CA TYR A 233 -0.94 10.43 -30.85
C TYR A 233 -1.75 11.62 -30.32
N SER A 234 -1.20 12.86 -30.41
CA SER A 234 -1.91 14.11 -30.06
C SER A 234 -2.52 14.06 -28.62
N ASN A 235 -1.75 13.58 -27.65
CA ASN A 235 -2.16 13.45 -26.24
C ASN A 235 -3.40 12.55 -26.01
N LYS A 236 -3.53 11.49 -26.79
CA LYS A 236 -4.66 10.55 -26.68
C LYS A 236 -4.74 9.81 -25.35
N PHE A 237 -3.60 9.53 -24.72
CA PHE A 237 -3.52 8.68 -23.54
C PHE A 237 -3.22 9.51 -22.28
N SER A 238 -4.05 9.38 -21.25
CA SER A 238 -3.81 9.99 -19.94
C SER A 238 -2.85 9.16 -19.08
N TYR A 239 -2.77 7.85 -19.33
CA TYR A 239 -1.99 6.90 -18.55
C TYR A 239 -1.33 5.86 -19.46
N LEU A 240 -0.17 5.35 -19.03
CA LEU A 240 0.61 4.37 -19.79
C LEU A 240 -0.16 3.04 -19.99
N CYS A 241 -0.94 2.61 -19.00
CA CYS A 241 -1.76 1.39 -19.11
C CYS A 241 -2.92 1.47 -20.13
N GLN A 242 -3.18 2.65 -20.70
CA GLN A 242 -4.13 2.82 -21.82
C GLN A 242 -3.49 2.56 -23.19
N VAL A 243 -2.17 2.46 -23.22
CA VAL A 243 -1.41 2.20 -24.44
C VAL A 243 -1.43 0.70 -24.73
N ASP A 244 -1.82 0.33 -25.95
CA ASP A 244 -1.78 -1.04 -26.41
C ASP A 244 -0.33 -1.50 -26.67
N SER A 245 -0.05 -2.80 -26.48
CA SER A 245 1.27 -3.39 -26.69
C SER A 245 1.77 -3.24 -28.14
N THR A 246 0.89 -3.27 -29.13
CA THR A 246 1.24 -3.06 -30.53
C THR A 246 1.66 -1.62 -30.81
N ILE A 247 1.03 -0.66 -30.14
CA ILE A 247 1.44 0.75 -30.17
C ILE A 247 2.83 0.88 -29.56
N LEU A 248 3.07 0.32 -28.36
CA LEU A 248 4.37 0.38 -27.71
C LEU A 248 5.47 -0.22 -28.59
N GLU A 249 5.23 -1.37 -29.23
CA GLU A 249 6.21 -2.03 -30.11
C GLU A 249 6.63 -1.09 -31.26
N SER A 250 5.71 -0.30 -31.80
CA SER A 250 6.04 0.70 -32.85
C SER A 250 6.99 1.81 -32.39
N PHE A 251 7.21 1.97 -31.08
CA PHE A 251 8.12 2.94 -30.48
C PHE A 251 9.45 2.33 -30.02
N LYS A 252 9.70 1.05 -30.26
CA LYS A 252 10.92 0.37 -29.80
C LYS A 252 12.21 1.04 -30.24
N VAL A 253 12.23 1.63 -31.44
CA VAL A 253 13.37 2.36 -31.97
C VAL A 253 13.42 3.85 -31.52
N ASN A 254 12.33 4.37 -30.97
CA ASN A 254 12.21 5.76 -30.53
C ASN A 254 12.46 5.93 -29.02
N LEU A 255 12.38 4.86 -28.26
CA LEU A 255 12.62 4.83 -26.81
C LEU A 255 13.98 4.20 -26.53
N ASP A 256 14.69 4.72 -25.54
CA ASP A 256 15.80 4.03 -24.95
C ASP A 256 15.37 2.63 -24.46
N ALA A 257 16.24 1.63 -24.61
CA ALA A 257 15.92 0.24 -24.25
C ALA A 257 15.42 0.09 -22.82
N LYS A 258 16.00 0.85 -21.88
CA LYS A 258 15.58 0.86 -20.48
C LYS A 258 14.14 1.38 -20.35
N ILE A 259 13.84 2.52 -20.97
CA ILE A 259 12.51 3.15 -20.94
C ILE A 259 11.46 2.26 -21.61
N TYR A 260 11.82 1.66 -22.74
CA TYR A 260 10.97 0.67 -23.41
C TYR A 260 10.65 -0.52 -22.52
N ASN A 261 11.64 -1.08 -21.81
CA ASN A 261 11.46 -2.20 -20.87
C ASN A 261 10.53 -1.82 -19.71
N ARG A 262 10.66 -0.59 -19.16
CA ARG A 262 9.74 -0.08 -18.10
C ARG A 262 8.31 -0.03 -18.62
N ALA A 263 8.08 0.58 -19.77
CA ALA A 263 6.77 0.69 -20.38
C ALA A 263 6.17 -0.68 -20.72
N SER A 264 6.99 -1.57 -21.28
CA SER A 264 6.60 -2.94 -21.61
C SER A 264 6.18 -3.72 -20.38
N PHE A 265 6.96 -3.64 -19.28
CA PHE A 265 6.57 -4.27 -18.03
C PHE A 265 5.20 -3.79 -17.56
N VAL A 266 4.99 -2.46 -17.47
CA VAL A 266 3.75 -1.87 -16.95
C VAL A 266 2.53 -2.30 -17.74
N ILE A 267 2.59 -2.26 -19.08
CA ILE A 267 1.48 -2.66 -19.95
C ILE A 267 1.18 -4.16 -19.78
N ASN A 268 2.21 -5.01 -19.73
CA ASN A 268 2.03 -6.44 -19.56
C ASN A 268 1.59 -6.82 -18.14
N GLU A 269 2.06 -6.11 -17.11
CA GLU A 269 1.62 -6.34 -15.73
C GLU A 269 0.14 -5.98 -15.54
N ASN A 270 -0.32 -4.91 -16.20
CA ASN A 270 -1.73 -4.57 -16.23
C ASN A 270 -2.57 -5.71 -16.81
N LEU A 271 -2.16 -6.29 -17.94
CA LEU A 271 -2.84 -7.44 -18.55
C LEU A 271 -2.81 -8.68 -17.65
N ARG A 272 -1.66 -8.97 -17.00
CA ARG A 272 -1.54 -10.06 -16.02
C ARG A 272 -2.51 -9.90 -14.85
N THR A 273 -2.73 -8.67 -14.40
CA THR A 273 -3.66 -8.39 -13.29
C THR A 273 -5.10 -8.72 -13.66
N TYR A 274 -5.55 -8.35 -14.85
CA TYR A 274 -6.90 -8.72 -15.34
C TYR A 274 -7.04 -10.23 -15.46
N ASP A 275 -6.02 -10.92 -16.01
CA ASP A 275 -6.03 -12.39 -16.13
C ASP A 275 -6.05 -13.06 -14.75
N ALA A 276 -5.25 -12.58 -13.80
CA ALA A 276 -5.24 -13.10 -12.44
C ALA A 276 -6.60 -12.94 -11.73
N ALA A 277 -7.25 -11.78 -11.88
CA ALA A 277 -8.57 -11.54 -11.31
C ALA A 277 -9.63 -12.49 -11.92
N LYS A 278 -9.56 -12.75 -13.22
CA LYS A 278 -10.42 -13.74 -13.90
C LYS A 278 -10.15 -15.15 -13.37
N LYS A 279 -8.88 -15.57 -13.32
CA LYS A 279 -8.48 -16.91 -12.86
C LYS A 279 -8.84 -17.15 -11.39
N LEU A 280 -8.81 -16.14 -10.56
CA LEU A 280 -9.21 -16.24 -9.16
C LEU A 280 -10.72 -16.55 -9.03
N ASN A 281 -11.55 -15.92 -9.86
CA ASN A 281 -12.98 -16.22 -9.92
C ASN A 281 -13.26 -17.65 -10.49
N GLU A 282 -12.32 -18.20 -11.25
CA GLU A 282 -12.38 -19.57 -11.81
C GLU A 282 -11.69 -20.61 -10.91
N PHE A 283 -11.18 -20.22 -9.72
CA PHE A 283 -10.42 -21.06 -8.79
C PHE A 283 -9.16 -21.72 -9.38
N LYS A 284 -8.56 -21.10 -10.40
CA LYS A 284 -7.36 -21.59 -11.09
C LYS A 284 -6.07 -21.14 -10.39
N LEU A 285 -5.86 -21.59 -9.15
CA LEU A 285 -4.80 -21.10 -8.28
C LEU A 285 -3.39 -21.34 -8.84
N VAL A 286 -3.13 -22.46 -9.49
CA VAL A 286 -1.83 -22.76 -10.11
C VAL A 286 -1.51 -21.77 -11.23
N GLU A 287 -2.50 -21.41 -12.05
CA GLU A 287 -2.33 -20.42 -13.12
C GLU A 287 -2.04 -19.02 -12.54
N ILE A 288 -2.68 -18.65 -11.40
CA ILE A 288 -2.37 -17.41 -10.67
C ILE A 288 -0.92 -17.42 -10.18
N GLY A 289 -0.48 -18.53 -9.61
CA GLY A 289 0.90 -18.70 -9.16
C GLY A 289 1.91 -18.50 -10.30
N ASN A 290 1.63 -19.03 -11.48
CA ASN A 290 2.45 -18.82 -12.67
C ASN A 290 2.51 -17.33 -13.07
N LEU A 291 1.37 -16.60 -12.99
CA LEU A 291 1.35 -15.16 -13.23
C LEU A 291 2.17 -14.39 -12.19
N MET A 292 2.17 -14.83 -10.92
CA MET A 292 3.01 -14.24 -9.88
C MET A 292 4.50 -14.38 -10.19
N TYR A 293 4.96 -15.57 -10.61
CA TYR A 293 6.36 -15.75 -11.03
C TYR A 293 6.72 -14.92 -12.26
N GLN A 294 5.82 -14.80 -13.26
CA GLN A 294 6.02 -13.95 -14.43
C GLN A 294 6.09 -12.46 -14.03
N SER A 295 5.25 -12.03 -13.10
CA SER A 295 5.29 -10.68 -12.54
C SER A 295 6.64 -10.41 -11.88
N HIS A 296 7.13 -11.34 -11.04
CA HIS A 296 8.45 -11.20 -10.41
C HIS A 296 9.58 -11.10 -11.44
N ALA A 297 9.60 -11.96 -12.45
CA ALA A 297 10.60 -11.88 -13.51
C ALA A 297 10.59 -10.51 -14.21
N GLY A 298 9.39 -9.98 -14.51
CA GLY A 298 9.26 -8.65 -15.10
C GLY A 298 9.72 -7.52 -14.17
N LEU A 299 9.39 -7.61 -12.86
CA LEU A 299 9.84 -6.64 -11.84
C LEU A 299 11.35 -6.64 -11.68
N LYS A 300 11.97 -7.83 -11.76
CA LYS A 300 13.42 -8.01 -11.67
C LYS A 300 14.13 -7.54 -12.94
N ASP A 301 13.76 -8.10 -14.09
CA ASP A 301 14.58 -8.03 -15.32
C ASP A 301 14.22 -6.82 -16.21
N LEU A 302 12.95 -6.38 -16.19
CA LEU A 302 12.46 -5.28 -17.04
C LEU A 302 12.26 -3.99 -16.26
N TYR A 303 11.70 -4.09 -15.06
CA TYR A 303 11.41 -2.91 -14.23
C TYR A 303 12.55 -2.56 -13.26
N GLU A 304 13.40 -3.53 -12.93
CA GLU A 304 14.60 -3.42 -12.07
C GLU A 304 14.29 -2.77 -10.72
N VAL A 305 13.30 -3.32 -10.03
CA VAL A 305 12.92 -2.91 -8.67
C VAL A 305 13.12 -4.02 -7.63
N SER A 306 13.51 -5.22 -8.06
CA SER A 306 13.87 -6.29 -7.13
C SER A 306 15.26 -6.06 -6.52
N CYS A 307 15.61 -6.89 -5.56
CA CYS A 307 16.95 -6.98 -5.00
C CYS A 307 17.33 -8.44 -4.82
N TYR A 308 18.62 -8.66 -4.54
CA TYR A 308 19.19 -10.00 -4.48
C TYR A 308 18.52 -10.89 -3.42
N GLU A 309 18.12 -10.29 -2.30
CA GLU A 309 17.46 -10.97 -1.18
C GLU A 309 16.04 -11.40 -1.53
N LEU A 310 15.29 -10.54 -2.26
CA LEU A 310 13.95 -10.87 -2.76
C LEU A 310 14.01 -11.96 -3.82
N ASP A 311 14.95 -11.85 -4.78
CA ASP A 311 15.15 -12.84 -5.83
C ASP A 311 15.49 -14.20 -5.24
N PHE A 312 16.37 -14.25 -4.23
CA PHE A 312 16.74 -15.47 -3.54
C PHE A 312 15.53 -16.16 -2.90
N LEU A 313 14.69 -15.39 -2.19
CA LEU A 313 13.48 -15.94 -1.55
C LEU A 313 12.49 -16.49 -2.58
N VAL A 314 12.31 -15.82 -3.72
CA VAL A 314 11.45 -16.31 -4.80
C VAL A 314 12.04 -17.56 -5.45
N ASP A 315 13.34 -17.56 -5.74
CA ASP A 315 14.01 -18.74 -6.34
C ASP A 315 13.98 -19.96 -5.41
N LEU A 316 14.06 -19.74 -4.09
CA LEU A 316 13.95 -20.78 -3.08
C LEU A 316 12.60 -21.51 -3.11
N THR A 317 11.53 -20.87 -3.60
CA THR A 317 10.20 -21.49 -3.67
C THR A 317 10.04 -22.45 -4.86
N LYS A 318 10.76 -22.22 -5.97
CA LYS A 318 10.54 -22.91 -7.26
C LYS A 318 10.70 -24.44 -7.24
N PRO A 319 11.59 -25.05 -6.42
CA PRO A 319 11.72 -26.50 -6.35
C PRO A 319 10.54 -27.22 -5.69
N TYR A 320 9.63 -26.51 -5.02
CA TYR A 320 8.58 -27.11 -4.19
C TYR A 320 7.21 -26.99 -4.86
N GLU A 321 6.62 -28.09 -5.31
CA GLU A 321 5.28 -28.13 -5.90
C GLU A 321 4.17 -27.65 -4.94
N GLN A 322 4.43 -27.69 -3.63
CA GLN A 322 3.54 -27.19 -2.58
C GLN A 322 3.50 -25.65 -2.52
N ILE A 323 4.34 -24.95 -3.30
CA ILE A 323 4.34 -23.49 -3.42
C ILE A 323 4.03 -23.13 -4.85
N ILE A 324 2.81 -22.73 -5.10
CA ILE A 324 2.32 -22.51 -6.45
C ILE A 324 2.67 -21.14 -7.01
N GLY A 325 3.07 -20.17 -6.19
CA GLY A 325 3.43 -18.85 -6.66
C GLY A 325 4.19 -18.03 -5.63
N SER A 326 5.14 -17.23 -6.11
CA SER A 326 5.93 -16.31 -5.31
C SER A 326 6.37 -15.11 -6.14
N ARG A 327 6.44 -13.91 -5.51
CA ARG A 327 6.98 -12.70 -6.10
C ARG A 327 7.35 -11.66 -5.03
N MET A 328 8.21 -10.72 -5.37
CA MET A 328 8.37 -9.51 -4.55
C MET A 328 7.04 -8.73 -4.48
N MET A 329 6.79 -8.02 -3.39
CA MET A 329 5.58 -7.25 -3.17
C MET A 329 5.90 -5.80 -2.76
N GLY A 330 5.07 -4.84 -3.23
CA GLY A 330 5.23 -3.42 -2.95
C GLY A 330 6.19 -2.72 -3.90
N GLY A 331 6.80 -1.63 -3.45
CA GLY A 331 7.68 -0.80 -4.27
C GLY A 331 9.02 -1.44 -4.65
N GLY A 332 9.38 -2.55 -4.03
CA GLY A 332 10.68 -3.20 -4.26
C GLY A 332 11.82 -2.62 -3.43
N PHE A 333 13.04 -2.87 -3.87
CA PHE A 333 14.28 -2.46 -3.18
C PHE A 333 14.39 -2.97 -1.73
N GLY A 334 13.78 -4.11 -1.44
CA GLY A 334 13.64 -4.73 -0.11
C GLY A 334 12.19 -5.03 0.24
N GLY A 335 11.90 -5.22 1.53
CA GLY A 335 10.57 -5.57 2.01
C GLY A 335 10.27 -7.06 1.87
N CYS A 336 9.06 -7.41 1.42
CA CYS A 336 8.57 -8.79 1.44
C CYS A 336 8.46 -9.45 0.06
N THR A 337 8.58 -10.78 0.05
CA THR A 337 7.90 -11.60 -0.95
C THR A 337 6.50 -11.98 -0.48
N ILE A 338 5.57 -12.17 -1.42
CA ILE A 338 4.25 -12.76 -1.22
C ILE A 338 4.24 -14.15 -1.83
N ASN A 339 3.80 -15.15 -1.07
CA ASN A 339 3.92 -16.56 -1.42
C ASN A 339 2.59 -17.27 -1.20
N LEU A 340 2.17 -18.11 -2.16
CA LEU A 340 1.04 -19.03 -2.06
C LEU A 340 1.55 -20.41 -1.70
N ILE A 341 1.46 -20.78 -0.43
CA ILE A 341 2.03 -21.98 0.15
C ILE A 341 0.92 -22.93 0.61
N HIS A 342 1.04 -24.21 0.28
CA HIS A 342 0.13 -25.23 0.78
C HIS A 342 0.20 -25.33 2.32
N LYS A 343 -0.95 -25.29 3.00
CA LYS A 343 -1.06 -25.20 4.46
C LYS A 343 -0.27 -26.30 5.20
N LYS A 344 -0.22 -27.52 4.66
CA LYS A 344 0.51 -28.64 5.28
C LYS A 344 2.03 -28.54 5.14
N PHE A 345 2.53 -27.74 4.19
CA PHE A 345 3.95 -27.56 3.93
C PHE A 345 4.51 -26.28 4.53
N LYS A 346 3.63 -25.42 5.06
CA LYS A 346 4.00 -24.09 5.56
C LYS A 346 5.16 -24.14 6.56
N ASP A 347 5.01 -24.89 7.64
CA ASP A 347 5.98 -24.85 8.75
C ASP A 347 7.35 -25.40 8.30
N GLU A 348 7.36 -26.49 7.54
CA GLU A 348 8.57 -27.04 6.93
C GLU A 348 9.27 -26.01 6.03
N PHE A 349 8.52 -25.34 5.15
CA PHE A 349 9.10 -24.34 4.27
C PHE A 349 9.62 -23.11 5.04
N LEU A 350 8.93 -22.68 6.08
CA LEU A 350 9.43 -21.56 6.89
C LEU A 350 10.76 -21.86 7.57
N ASP A 351 10.99 -23.09 8.01
CA ASP A 351 12.26 -23.50 8.58
C ASP A 351 13.36 -23.56 7.51
N ILE A 352 13.05 -24.08 6.31
CA ILE A 352 13.95 -24.04 5.16
C ILE A 352 14.31 -22.59 4.80
N ALA A 353 13.33 -21.71 4.71
CA ALA A 353 13.55 -20.32 4.36
C ALA A 353 14.44 -19.59 5.38
N ARG A 354 14.16 -19.75 6.68
CA ARG A 354 14.99 -19.16 7.75
C ARG A 354 16.44 -19.63 7.66
N LYS A 355 16.63 -20.94 7.55
CA LYS A 355 17.98 -21.53 7.48
C LYS A 355 18.74 -21.05 6.25
N SER A 356 18.16 -21.24 5.06
CA SER A 356 18.81 -20.93 3.78
C SER A 356 19.10 -19.43 3.64
N TYR A 357 18.17 -18.59 4.07
CA TYR A 357 18.33 -17.14 4.01
C TYR A 357 19.45 -16.67 4.96
N PHE A 358 19.46 -17.14 6.21
CA PHE A 358 20.51 -16.82 7.18
C PHE A 358 21.89 -17.33 6.74
N GLU A 359 21.98 -18.55 6.20
CA GLU A 359 23.23 -19.08 5.66
C GLU A 359 23.78 -18.20 4.54
N LYS A 360 22.90 -17.66 3.68
CA LYS A 360 23.29 -16.84 2.53
C LYS A 360 23.62 -15.40 2.89
N PHE A 361 22.80 -14.75 3.71
CA PHE A 361 22.86 -13.29 3.94
C PHE A 361 23.33 -12.89 5.32
N ARG A 362 23.35 -13.81 6.30
CA ARG A 362 23.58 -13.53 7.72
C ARG A 362 22.56 -12.55 8.31
N ILE A 363 21.36 -12.53 7.73
CA ILE A 363 20.20 -11.75 8.16
C ILE A 363 19.06 -12.73 8.38
N ASP A 364 18.26 -12.52 9.41
CA ASP A 364 17.07 -13.33 9.65
C ASP A 364 15.93 -12.91 8.72
N VAL A 365 15.28 -13.85 8.04
CA VAL A 365 14.01 -13.61 7.35
C VAL A 365 12.87 -13.66 8.36
N THR A 366 11.93 -12.72 8.26
CA THR A 366 10.75 -12.70 9.15
C THR A 366 9.49 -13.13 8.40
N PRO A 367 8.96 -14.32 8.66
CA PRO A 367 7.66 -14.72 8.14
C PRO A 367 6.52 -13.91 8.78
N ILE A 368 5.56 -13.51 7.97
CA ILE A 368 4.36 -12.77 8.41
C ILE A 368 3.14 -13.51 7.89
N GLU A 369 2.43 -14.16 8.79
CA GLU A 369 1.12 -14.74 8.50
C GLU A 369 0.06 -13.65 8.49
N ILE A 370 -0.80 -13.67 7.48
CA ILE A 370 -1.85 -12.66 7.29
C ILE A 370 -3.19 -13.30 6.98
N ASN A 371 -4.25 -12.60 7.35
CA ASN A 371 -5.61 -12.88 6.92
C ASN A 371 -6.19 -11.66 6.23
N ILE A 372 -6.96 -11.87 5.15
CA ILE A 372 -7.66 -10.79 4.47
C ILE A 372 -8.83 -10.33 5.34
N CYS A 373 -8.86 -9.03 5.64
CA CYS A 373 -9.80 -8.44 6.58
C CYS A 373 -10.58 -7.27 5.97
N ASP A 374 -11.48 -6.68 6.79
CA ASP A 374 -12.16 -5.44 6.42
C ASP A 374 -11.18 -4.24 6.46
N GLY A 375 -11.49 -3.20 5.70
CA GLY A 375 -10.80 -1.92 5.74
C GLY A 375 -10.96 -1.20 7.08
N VAL A 376 -10.66 0.10 7.08
CA VAL A 376 -10.71 0.94 8.30
C VAL A 376 -12.02 0.76 9.05
N LYS A 377 -11.88 0.48 10.36
CA LYS A 377 -13.01 0.38 11.32
C LYS A 377 -12.90 1.48 12.36
N ILE A 378 -14.04 2.09 12.66
CA ILE A 378 -14.16 3.11 13.71
C ILE A 378 -15.20 2.63 14.73
N LYS A 379 -14.86 2.75 16.00
CA LYS A 379 -15.74 2.44 17.11
C LYS A 379 -15.76 3.62 18.07
N ASN A 380 -16.95 4.16 18.34
CA ASN A 380 -17.13 5.16 19.38
C ASN A 380 -16.91 4.50 20.77
N LEU A 381 -16.11 5.16 21.59
CA LEU A 381 -15.85 4.75 22.96
C LEU A 381 -16.67 5.62 23.92
N GLN A 382 -17.20 5.02 24.96
CA GLN A 382 -17.84 5.80 26.02
C GLN A 382 -16.76 6.63 26.72
N THR A 383 -17.04 7.90 26.90
CA THR A 383 -16.27 8.76 27.80
C THR A 383 -16.63 8.37 29.23
N GLY A 384 -15.67 7.81 29.96
CA GLY A 384 -15.82 7.51 31.37
C GLY A 384 -15.98 8.74 32.23
#